data_b1dd80b93b0d8cdc93057eb5ac90e82c
#
_entry.id   b1dd80b93b0d8cdc93057eb5ac90e82c
#
_cell.length_a   1.000
_cell.length_b   1.000
_cell.length_c   1.000
_cell.angle_alpha   90.00
_cell.angle_beta   90.00
_cell.angle_gamma   90.00
#
_symmetry.space_group_name_H-M   'P 1'
#
loop_
_entity.id
_entity.type
_entity.pdbx_description
1 polymer ?
#
loop_
_entity_poly.entity_id
_entity_poly.type
_entity_poly.pdbx_seq_one_letter_code
_entity_poly.pdbx_strand_id
1 'polypeptide(L)'
;MSTMVDRPTQQLRTVQVRRQAAPVRRERPRLYAIDGIRLVAALMVAVHHYVGSWRVDQPGNAVWGRPVSDTMPTVFHFAAYGWIGVEIFFVISGFVICMSCWERTPREFFVSRVIRLYPAYWFGIAFTTAVLVVAPGVWDRLKLRDILLNFTMLQSGSGVANVDRVYWTLWSELRFYLLFMVVVATGLTYRKVVIFCCVWGAAAMLAPVSEFHLLTLAANPEGAWFFIAGLALYLMHRFGQDLLLWGILGMAWLMGQRQLGLRIDNTEHVSGWRGSMVIYTVFLLAMVAIALGATDRVRWKWLVTAGSLTYPLYLIHYVAGTTLIGQLRDTMDPRLLVALVIGGFLVLSWFVHRVVERPVARVLKRGLDTSFARLRSA
;
A
#
# COMPACT_ATOMS: atom_id res chain seq x y z
N MET A 1 26.24 -65.62 63.87
CA MET A 1 26.46 -64.19 63.75
C MET A 1 26.50 -63.88 62.30
N SER A 2 25.39 -63.42 61.74
CA SER A 2 25.28 -63.13 60.33
C SER A 2 24.76 -61.69 60.23
N THR A 3 25.57 -60.81 59.72
CA THR A 3 25.28 -59.39 59.54
C THR A 3 24.58 -59.20 58.18
N MET A 4 23.29 -58.84 58.24
CA MET A 4 22.55 -58.36 57.08
C MET A 4 22.99 -56.93 56.72
N VAL A 5 23.46 -56.74 55.49
CA VAL A 5 23.77 -55.43 54.90
C VAL A 5 22.54 -54.93 54.17
N ASP A 6 21.92 -53.88 54.72
CA ASP A 6 20.83 -53.14 54.10
C ASP A 6 21.34 -52.34 52.88
N ARG A 7 20.75 -52.53 51.71
CA ARG A 7 20.96 -51.71 50.53
C ARG A 7 19.89 -50.62 50.45
N PRO A 8 20.25 -49.34 50.32
CA PRO A 8 19.26 -48.32 50.16
C PRO A 8 18.68 -48.35 48.73
N THR A 9 17.40 -48.43 48.63
CA THR A 9 16.58 -48.30 47.41
C THR A 9 16.73 -46.88 46.83
N GLN A 10 17.36 -46.74 45.67
CA GLN A 10 17.38 -45.50 44.89
C GLN A 10 15.99 -45.22 44.34
N GLN A 11 15.32 -44.23 44.88
CA GLN A 11 14.10 -43.65 44.30
C GLN A 11 14.48 -42.89 43.02
N LEU A 12 14.07 -43.42 41.86
CA LEU A 12 14.14 -42.71 40.56
C LEU A 12 13.21 -41.48 40.61
N ARG A 13 13.78 -40.31 40.77
CA ARG A 13 13.09 -39.05 40.57
C ARG A 13 12.74 -38.93 39.08
N THR A 14 11.49 -39.14 38.71
CA THR A 14 10.90 -38.79 37.44
C THR A 14 10.99 -37.27 37.25
N VAL A 15 11.93 -36.83 36.41
CA VAL A 15 12.02 -35.44 35.97
C VAL A 15 10.81 -35.19 35.05
N GLN A 16 9.77 -34.59 35.59
CA GLN A 16 8.69 -34.03 34.78
C GLN A 16 9.28 -32.90 33.90
N VAL A 17 9.51 -33.20 32.64
CA VAL A 17 9.78 -32.19 31.61
C VAL A 17 8.54 -31.33 31.51
N ARG A 18 8.58 -30.18 32.17
CA ARG A 18 7.57 -29.12 32.01
C ARG A 18 7.54 -28.76 30.55
N ARG A 19 6.55 -29.23 29.79
CA ARG A 19 6.26 -28.71 28.43
C ARG A 19 6.07 -27.22 28.57
N GLN A 20 7.07 -26.44 28.12
CA GLN A 20 6.92 -25.00 27.99
C GLN A 20 5.73 -24.77 27.06
N ALA A 21 4.67 -24.19 27.61
CA ALA A 21 3.51 -23.76 26.83
C ALA A 21 4.03 -22.85 25.72
N ALA A 22 3.63 -23.16 24.48
CA ALA A 22 3.97 -22.32 23.33
C ALA A 22 3.63 -20.86 23.66
N PRO A 23 4.50 -19.89 23.34
CA PRO A 23 4.27 -18.50 23.69
C PRO A 23 2.93 -18.07 23.10
N VAL A 24 2.00 -17.68 23.98
CA VAL A 24 0.71 -17.11 23.59
C VAL A 24 1.02 -15.91 22.69
N ARG A 25 0.72 -16.02 21.42
CA ARG A 25 0.91 -14.96 20.42
C ARG A 25 -0.02 -13.82 20.81
N ARG A 26 0.51 -12.83 21.57
CA ARG A 26 -0.28 -11.64 21.96
C ARG A 26 -0.87 -11.03 20.71
N GLU A 27 -2.19 -10.95 20.62
CA GLU A 27 -2.86 -10.23 19.55
C GLU A 27 -2.34 -8.79 19.55
N ARG A 28 -1.74 -8.38 18.43
CA ARG A 28 -1.21 -7.02 18.29
C ARG A 28 -2.39 -6.05 18.26
N PRO A 29 -2.39 -5.00 19.09
CA PRO A 29 -3.48 -4.03 19.08
C PRO A 29 -3.62 -3.45 17.66
N ARG A 30 -4.84 -3.42 17.17
CA ARG A 30 -5.15 -2.88 15.84
C ARG A 30 -5.15 -1.35 15.91
N LEU A 31 -4.42 -0.72 15.01
CA LEU A 31 -4.34 0.73 14.89
C LEU A 31 -5.47 1.23 13.96
N TYR A 32 -6.66 1.42 14.52
CA TYR A 32 -7.86 1.83 13.78
C TYR A 32 -7.69 3.16 13.04
N ALA A 33 -6.92 4.08 13.60
CA ALA A 33 -6.65 5.38 13.00
C ALA A 33 -5.95 5.26 11.63
N ILE A 34 -5.09 4.25 11.43
CA ILE A 34 -4.45 3.97 10.14
C ILE A 34 -5.51 3.62 9.08
N ASP A 35 -6.51 2.81 9.45
CA ASP A 35 -7.60 2.46 8.54
C ASP A 35 -8.41 3.72 8.13
N GLY A 36 -8.56 4.68 9.05
CA GLY A 36 -9.18 5.99 8.76
C GLY A 36 -8.36 6.84 7.79
N ILE A 37 -7.06 6.98 8.03
CA ILE A 37 -6.17 7.72 7.11
C ILE A 37 -6.16 7.07 5.72
N ARG A 38 -6.14 5.74 5.65
CA ARG A 38 -6.22 5.01 4.37
C ARG A 38 -7.50 5.34 3.60
N LEU A 39 -8.65 5.41 4.27
CA LEU A 39 -9.91 5.78 3.62
C LEU A 39 -9.84 7.21 3.08
N VAL A 40 -9.38 8.16 3.89
CA VAL A 40 -9.22 9.57 3.46
C VAL A 40 -8.30 9.65 2.24
N ALA A 41 -7.13 8.99 2.27
CA ALA A 41 -6.20 8.96 1.15
C ALA A 41 -6.81 8.34 -0.12
N ALA A 42 -7.58 7.24 0.01
CA ALA A 42 -8.25 6.61 -1.13
C ALA A 42 -9.31 7.53 -1.76
N LEU A 43 -10.10 8.21 -0.94
CA LEU A 43 -11.10 9.17 -1.42
C LEU A 43 -10.44 10.39 -2.07
N MET A 44 -9.35 10.91 -1.50
CA MET A 44 -8.57 12.00 -2.11
C MET A 44 -8.10 11.61 -3.52
N VAL A 45 -7.53 10.41 -3.68
CA VAL A 45 -7.08 9.90 -4.98
C VAL A 45 -8.26 9.74 -5.95
N ALA A 46 -9.38 9.19 -5.52
CA ALA A 46 -10.56 9.03 -6.37
C ALA A 46 -11.13 10.38 -6.83
N VAL A 47 -11.28 11.33 -5.92
CA VAL A 47 -11.75 12.69 -6.25
C VAL A 47 -10.75 13.40 -7.17
N HIS A 48 -9.44 13.23 -6.95
CA HIS A 48 -8.42 13.75 -7.85
C HIS A 48 -8.60 13.21 -9.27
N HIS A 49 -8.74 11.91 -9.43
CA HIS A 49 -8.89 11.31 -10.76
C HIS A 49 -10.20 11.71 -11.47
N TYR A 50 -11.24 12.02 -10.74
CA TYR A 50 -12.53 12.42 -11.33
C TYR A 50 -12.60 13.92 -11.62
N VAL A 51 -11.93 14.75 -10.81
CA VAL A 51 -12.07 16.21 -10.86
C VAL A 51 -10.73 16.92 -11.01
N GLY A 52 -9.69 16.51 -10.28
CA GLY A 52 -8.47 17.31 -10.06
C GLY A 52 -7.35 17.11 -11.07
N SER A 53 -7.38 16.06 -11.91
CA SER A 53 -6.26 15.66 -12.77
C SER A 53 -6.35 16.20 -14.20
N TRP A 54 -7.35 17.01 -14.53
CA TRP A 54 -7.67 17.32 -15.92
C TRP A 54 -7.32 18.76 -16.31
N ARG A 55 -6.29 18.91 -17.15
CA ARG A 55 -5.94 20.17 -17.82
C ARG A 55 -6.71 20.32 -19.15
N VAL A 56 -6.75 21.56 -19.67
CA VAL A 56 -7.51 21.94 -20.86
C VAL A 56 -7.09 21.14 -22.12
N ASP A 57 -5.84 20.74 -22.21
CA ASP A 57 -5.19 20.08 -23.35
C ASP A 57 -5.03 18.55 -23.21
N GLN A 58 -5.58 17.96 -22.14
CA GLN A 58 -5.44 16.53 -21.86
C GLN A 58 -6.72 15.72 -22.09
N PRO A 59 -6.59 14.36 -22.11
CA PRO A 59 -7.74 13.44 -22.27
C PRO A 59 -8.91 13.64 -21.31
N GLY A 60 -8.75 14.45 -20.27
CA GLY A 60 -9.81 14.82 -19.34
C GLY A 60 -10.89 15.67 -19.97
N ASN A 61 -10.59 16.43 -21.01
CA ASN A 61 -11.64 17.03 -21.82
C ASN A 61 -12.48 15.98 -22.53
N ALA A 62 -11.95 14.77 -22.77
CA ALA A 62 -12.75 13.64 -23.26
C ALA A 62 -13.70 13.09 -22.19
N VAL A 63 -13.36 13.19 -20.89
CA VAL A 63 -14.26 12.76 -19.81
C VAL A 63 -15.39 13.76 -19.61
N TRP A 64 -15.07 15.04 -19.40
CA TRP A 64 -16.09 16.08 -19.10
C TRP A 64 -16.58 16.86 -20.31
N GLY A 65 -15.89 16.77 -21.45
CA GLY A 65 -16.19 17.56 -22.66
C GLY A 65 -15.87 19.05 -22.55
N ARG A 66 -15.42 19.51 -21.37
CA ARG A 66 -15.05 20.90 -21.04
C ARG A 66 -14.09 20.91 -19.84
N PRO A 67 -13.36 22.02 -19.59
CA PRO A 67 -12.49 22.12 -18.43
C PRO A 67 -13.27 21.95 -17.12
N VAL A 68 -12.74 21.11 -16.22
CA VAL A 68 -13.39 20.86 -14.92
C VAL A 68 -13.33 22.10 -14.03
N SER A 69 -12.28 22.90 -14.17
CA SER A 69 -12.14 24.22 -13.50
C SER A 69 -13.35 25.13 -13.74
N ASP A 70 -13.98 25.06 -14.91
CA ASP A 70 -15.11 25.90 -15.27
C ASP A 70 -16.43 25.31 -14.75
N THR A 71 -16.47 23.98 -14.61
CA THR A 71 -17.67 23.25 -14.17
C THR A 71 -17.79 23.19 -12.64
N MET A 72 -16.67 22.94 -11.96
CA MET A 72 -16.58 22.75 -10.49
C MET A 72 -15.35 23.45 -9.92
N PRO A 73 -15.18 24.78 -10.03
CA PRO A 73 -13.94 25.48 -9.68
C PRO A 73 -13.47 25.22 -8.24
N THR A 74 -14.37 25.27 -7.28
CA THR A 74 -14.05 25.05 -5.88
C THR A 74 -13.59 23.60 -5.61
N VAL A 75 -14.33 22.61 -6.14
CA VAL A 75 -13.99 21.18 -5.97
C VAL A 75 -12.67 20.87 -6.68
N PHE A 76 -12.46 21.41 -7.89
CA PHE A 76 -11.24 21.26 -8.67
C PHE A 76 -10.02 21.76 -7.90
N HIS A 77 -10.12 22.94 -7.27
CA HIS A 77 -9.00 23.51 -6.53
C HIS A 77 -8.49 22.60 -5.40
N PHE A 78 -9.40 21.96 -4.65
CA PHE A 78 -9.02 21.02 -3.59
C PHE A 78 -8.65 19.63 -4.16
N ALA A 79 -9.40 19.15 -5.14
CA ALA A 79 -9.17 17.86 -5.79
C ALA A 79 -7.80 17.79 -6.50
N ALA A 80 -7.28 18.91 -6.97
CA ALA A 80 -5.97 19.00 -7.60
C ALA A 80 -4.82 18.47 -6.72
N TYR A 81 -4.98 18.48 -5.41
CA TYR A 81 -4.00 17.96 -4.43
C TYR A 81 -4.21 16.47 -4.07
N GLY A 82 -5.27 15.85 -4.53
CA GLY A 82 -5.64 14.51 -4.09
C GLY A 82 -4.66 13.39 -4.48
N TRP A 83 -3.80 13.62 -5.47
CA TRP A 83 -2.73 12.69 -5.85
C TRP A 83 -1.75 12.39 -4.71
N ILE A 84 -1.59 13.30 -3.74
CA ILE A 84 -0.75 13.12 -2.54
C ILE A 84 -1.22 11.92 -1.71
N GLY A 85 -2.48 11.49 -1.86
CA GLY A 85 -2.98 10.27 -1.24
C GLY A 85 -2.15 9.02 -1.56
N VAL A 86 -1.48 8.98 -2.72
CA VAL A 86 -0.56 7.88 -3.09
C VAL A 86 0.67 7.89 -2.19
N GLU A 87 1.28 9.05 -1.93
CA GLU A 87 2.45 9.20 -1.07
C GLU A 87 2.13 8.81 0.38
N ILE A 88 0.92 9.15 0.82
CA ILE A 88 0.40 8.73 2.13
C ILE A 88 0.27 7.20 2.19
N PHE A 89 -0.21 6.55 1.12
CA PHE A 89 -0.25 5.09 1.05
C PHE A 89 1.15 4.48 1.16
N PHE A 90 2.19 5.06 0.57
CA PHE A 90 3.56 4.56 0.70
C PHE A 90 4.08 4.69 2.13
N VAL A 91 3.79 5.80 2.84
CA VAL A 91 4.11 5.93 4.27
C VAL A 91 3.40 4.85 5.09
N ILE A 92 2.10 4.68 4.89
CA ILE A 92 1.32 3.64 5.56
C ILE A 92 1.85 2.25 5.24
N SER A 93 2.21 1.97 3.98
CA SER A 93 2.79 0.68 3.57
C SER A 93 4.11 0.41 4.28
N GLY A 94 5.02 1.37 4.38
CA GLY A 94 6.26 1.23 5.15
C GLY A 94 5.99 0.83 6.61
N PHE A 95 5.07 1.54 7.26
CA PHE A 95 4.67 1.25 8.64
C PHE A 95 4.04 -0.14 8.80
N VAL A 96 2.99 -0.43 8.05
CA VAL A 96 2.20 -1.66 8.16
C VAL A 96 2.99 -2.90 7.73
N ILE A 97 3.83 -2.78 6.72
CA ILE A 97 4.67 -3.87 6.25
C ILE A 97 5.67 -4.23 7.34
N CYS A 98 6.41 -3.27 7.88
CA CYS A 98 7.37 -3.52 8.96
C CYS A 98 6.67 -4.14 10.18
N MET A 99 5.51 -3.61 10.58
CA MET A 99 4.68 -4.15 11.65
C MET A 99 4.26 -5.61 11.38
N SER A 100 3.81 -5.90 10.16
CA SER A 100 3.27 -7.22 9.81
C SER A 100 4.33 -8.28 9.63
N CYS A 101 5.57 -7.89 9.28
CA CYS A 101 6.68 -8.81 9.01
C CYS A 101 7.52 -9.13 10.26
N TRP A 102 7.38 -8.36 11.31
CA TRP A 102 8.14 -8.59 12.53
C TRP A 102 7.86 -9.99 13.09
N GLU A 103 8.93 -10.75 13.32
CA GLU A 103 8.85 -12.16 13.78
C GLU A 103 8.25 -13.13 12.73
N ARG A 104 8.28 -12.77 11.45
CA ARG A 104 7.85 -13.67 10.35
C ARG A 104 9.04 -14.15 9.54
N THR A 105 8.88 -15.34 8.98
CA THR A 105 9.80 -15.89 7.98
C THR A 105 9.57 -15.23 6.61
N PRO A 106 10.56 -15.24 5.70
CA PRO A 106 10.41 -14.75 4.32
C PRO A 106 9.24 -15.40 3.59
N ARG A 107 9.02 -16.70 3.82
CA ARG A 107 7.88 -17.44 3.26
C ARG A 107 6.55 -16.87 3.74
N GLU A 108 6.39 -16.69 5.05
CA GLU A 108 5.15 -16.14 5.62
C GLU A 108 4.92 -14.70 5.15
N PHE A 109 6.00 -13.94 4.97
CA PHE A 109 5.93 -12.61 4.38
C PHE A 109 5.41 -12.68 2.95
N PHE A 110 6.08 -13.45 2.07
CA PHE A 110 5.68 -13.63 0.67
C PHE A 110 4.22 -14.07 0.55
N VAL A 111 3.84 -15.15 1.20
CA VAL A 111 2.47 -15.67 1.18
C VAL A 111 1.47 -14.60 1.61
N SER A 112 1.80 -13.84 2.68
CA SER A 112 0.91 -12.79 3.17
C SER A 112 0.70 -11.64 2.17
N ARG A 113 1.72 -11.32 1.33
CA ARG A 113 1.58 -10.29 0.28
C ARG A 113 0.79 -10.81 -0.90
N VAL A 114 1.11 -12.01 -1.38
CA VAL A 114 0.39 -12.62 -2.49
C VAL A 114 -1.11 -12.73 -2.20
N ILE A 115 -1.49 -13.30 -1.05
CA ILE A 115 -2.91 -13.45 -0.68
C ILE A 115 -3.62 -12.11 -0.40
N ARG A 116 -2.87 -11.06 -0.10
CA ARG A 116 -3.41 -9.71 0.13
C ARG A 116 -3.66 -8.96 -1.16
N LEU A 117 -2.76 -9.09 -2.14
CA LEU A 117 -2.79 -8.26 -3.35
C LEU A 117 -3.55 -8.92 -4.49
N TYR A 118 -3.17 -10.14 -4.86
CA TYR A 118 -3.59 -10.76 -6.12
C TYR A 118 -5.11 -10.98 -6.27
N PRO A 119 -5.88 -11.38 -5.25
CA PRO A 119 -7.31 -11.65 -5.43
C PRO A 119 -8.10 -10.45 -5.95
N ALA A 120 -7.95 -9.29 -5.30
CA ALA A 120 -8.62 -8.07 -5.75
C ALA A 120 -7.98 -7.49 -7.02
N TYR A 121 -6.67 -7.66 -7.19
CA TYR A 121 -5.94 -7.19 -8.37
C TYR A 121 -6.39 -7.92 -9.64
N TRP A 122 -6.50 -9.24 -9.62
CA TRP A 122 -6.99 -10.01 -10.76
C TRP A 122 -8.43 -9.63 -11.12
N PHE A 123 -9.28 -9.42 -10.12
CA PHE A 123 -10.62 -8.89 -10.35
C PHE A 123 -10.55 -7.51 -11.01
N GLY A 124 -9.70 -6.61 -10.51
CA GLY A 124 -9.52 -5.25 -11.06
C GLY A 124 -9.14 -5.28 -12.54
N ILE A 125 -8.16 -6.13 -12.93
CA ILE A 125 -7.77 -6.30 -14.33
C ILE A 125 -8.95 -6.78 -15.19
N ALA A 126 -9.63 -7.86 -14.77
CA ALA A 126 -10.74 -8.41 -15.51
C ALA A 126 -11.90 -7.40 -15.64
N PHE A 127 -12.23 -6.70 -14.56
CA PHE A 127 -13.27 -5.68 -14.52
C PHE A 127 -12.93 -4.49 -15.43
N THR A 128 -11.74 -3.91 -15.31
CA THR A 128 -11.31 -2.78 -16.13
C THR A 128 -11.21 -3.16 -17.60
N THR A 129 -10.70 -4.37 -17.91
CA THR A 129 -10.69 -4.89 -19.29
C THR A 129 -12.11 -5.01 -19.86
N ALA A 130 -13.06 -5.52 -19.08
CA ALA A 130 -14.45 -5.61 -19.50
C ALA A 130 -15.04 -4.22 -19.79
N VAL A 131 -14.77 -3.22 -18.93
CA VAL A 131 -15.19 -1.83 -19.14
C VAL A 131 -14.62 -1.27 -20.45
N LEU A 132 -13.32 -1.46 -20.72
CA LEU A 132 -12.67 -1.01 -21.95
C LEU A 132 -13.24 -1.66 -23.23
N VAL A 133 -13.76 -2.88 -23.11
CA VAL A 133 -14.38 -3.59 -24.25
C VAL A 133 -15.82 -3.13 -24.48
N VAL A 134 -16.61 -2.99 -23.40
CA VAL A 134 -18.04 -2.71 -23.47
C VAL A 134 -18.33 -1.21 -23.69
N ALA A 135 -17.51 -0.34 -23.11
CA ALA A 135 -17.69 1.12 -23.15
C ALA A 135 -16.42 1.81 -23.70
N PRO A 136 -16.10 1.64 -24.98
CA PRO A 136 -14.97 2.34 -25.59
C PRO A 136 -15.28 3.85 -25.67
N GLY A 137 -14.23 4.67 -25.53
CA GLY A 137 -14.39 6.12 -25.72
C GLY A 137 -13.23 6.92 -25.16
N VAL A 138 -13.06 6.95 -23.84
CA VAL A 138 -12.03 7.78 -23.20
C VAL A 138 -10.66 7.10 -23.20
N TRP A 139 -10.64 5.76 -23.15
CA TRP A 139 -9.43 4.97 -22.99
C TRP A 139 -9.25 3.98 -24.13
N ASP A 140 -7.98 3.82 -24.56
CA ASP A 140 -7.62 2.88 -25.59
C ASP A 140 -7.65 1.44 -25.06
N ARG A 141 -8.03 0.51 -25.93
CA ARG A 141 -7.98 -0.93 -25.65
C ARG A 141 -6.52 -1.41 -25.71
N LEU A 142 -6.13 -2.25 -24.76
CA LEU A 142 -4.84 -2.90 -24.78
C LEU A 142 -4.90 -4.20 -25.61
N LYS A 143 -3.72 -4.60 -26.11
CA LYS A 143 -3.54 -5.89 -26.77
C LYS A 143 -3.69 -7.01 -25.72
N LEU A 144 -4.20 -8.18 -26.14
CA LEU A 144 -4.39 -9.33 -25.25
C LEU A 144 -3.08 -9.74 -24.53
N ARG A 145 -1.94 -9.70 -25.23
CA ARG A 145 -0.62 -9.96 -24.63
C ARG A 145 -0.34 -9.04 -23.44
N ASP A 146 -0.64 -7.76 -23.59
CA ASP A 146 -0.37 -6.74 -22.55
C ASP A 146 -1.31 -6.94 -21.36
N ILE A 147 -2.58 -7.28 -21.61
CA ILE A 147 -3.54 -7.64 -20.57
C ILE A 147 -3.05 -8.86 -19.78
N LEU A 148 -2.60 -9.92 -20.45
CA LEU A 148 -2.08 -11.12 -19.80
C LEU A 148 -0.85 -10.83 -18.93
N LEU A 149 0.05 -9.96 -19.40
CA LEU A 149 1.20 -9.53 -18.60
C LEU A 149 0.79 -8.74 -17.34
N ASN A 150 -0.28 -7.95 -17.42
CA ASN A 150 -0.82 -7.24 -16.26
C ASN A 150 -1.21 -8.19 -15.12
N PHE A 151 -1.68 -9.41 -15.38
CA PHE A 151 -1.98 -10.40 -14.32
C PHE A 151 -0.78 -10.79 -13.46
N THR A 152 0.45 -10.55 -13.93
CA THR A 152 1.69 -10.82 -13.17
C THR A 152 2.11 -9.70 -12.23
N MET A 153 1.59 -8.48 -12.39
CA MET A 153 2.02 -7.22 -11.74
C MET A 153 3.43 -6.75 -12.18
N LEU A 154 3.99 -7.33 -13.24
CA LEU A 154 5.33 -7.02 -13.76
C LEU A 154 5.30 -6.11 -15.01
N GLN A 155 4.13 -5.73 -15.51
CA GLN A 155 3.95 -4.95 -16.74
C GLN A 155 4.73 -3.64 -16.73
N SER A 156 4.70 -2.88 -15.62
CA SER A 156 5.43 -1.61 -15.52
C SER A 156 6.96 -1.80 -15.60
N GLY A 157 7.48 -2.87 -14.99
CA GLY A 157 8.90 -3.23 -15.08
C GLY A 157 9.33 -3.74 -16.45
N SER A 158 8.37 -4.20 -17.25
CA SER A 158 8.58 -4.69 -18.63
C SER A 158 8.28 -3.63 -19.70
N GLY A 159 8.01 -2.38 -19.31
CA GLY A 159 7.67 -1.30 -20.24
C GLY A 159 6.31 -1.45 -20.93
N VAL A 160 5.41 -2.29 -20.38
CA VAL A 160 4.07 -2.52 -20.91
C VAL A 160 3.06 -1.64 -20.18
N ALA A 161 2.09 -1.11 -20.92
CA ALA A 161 1.05 -0.27 -20.38
C ALA A 161 0.19 -0.99 -19.32
N ASN A 162 -0.19 -0.26 -18.29
CA ASN A 162 -1.11 -0.75 -17.26
C ASN A 162 -2.54 -0.78 -17.81
N VAL A 163 -3.31 -1.82 -17.49
CA VAL A 163 -4.74 -1.91 -17.81
C VAL A 163 -5.52 -0.78 -17.13
N ASP A 164 -5.20 -0.49 -15.88
CA ASP A 164 -5.61 0.75 -15.23
C ASP A 164 -4.36 1.55 -14.86
N ARG A 165 -4.35 2.84 -15.17
CA ARG A 165 -3.16 3.70 -15.01
C ARG A 165 -2.67 3.75 -13.57
N VAL A 166 -3.52 3.58 -12.58
CA VAL A 166 -3.14 3.60 -11.16
C VAL A 166 -2.24 2.41 -10.74
N TYR A 167 -2.13 1.36 -11.56
CA TYR A 167 -1.35 0.17 -11.21
C TYR A 167 0.16 0.37 -11.17
N TRP A 168 0.68 1.49 -11.67
CA TRP A 168 2.10 1.83 -11.51
C TRP A 168 2.55 1.87 -10.05
N THR A 169 1.66 2.23 -9.13
CA THR A 169 1.97 2.29 -7.70
C THR A 169 2.20 0.91 -7.09
N LEU A 170 1.50 -0.11 -7.61
CA LEU A 170 1.70 -1.51 -7.19
C LEU A 170 3.09 -2.01 -7.58
N TRP A 171 3.63 -1.56 -8.71
CA TRP A 171 5.01 -1.83 -9.09
C TRP A 171 6.00 -1.19 -8.12
N SER A 172 5.74 0.04 -7.67
CA SER A 172 6.54 0.72 -6.66
C SER A 172 6.51 -0.04 -5.32
N GLU A 173 5.34 -0.51 -4.92
CA GLU A 173 5.14 -1.29 -3.71
C GLU A 173 5.79 -2.69 -3.80
N LEU A 174 5.70 -3.36 -4.96
CA LEU A 174 6.35 -4.65 -5.21
C LEU A 174 7.86 -4.55 -5.09
N ARG A 175 8.49 -3.49 -5.65
CA ARG A 175 9.93 -3.23 -5.48
C ARG A 175 10.31 -3.10 -4.01
N PHE A 176 9.54 -2.35 -3.24
CA PHE A 176 9.73 -2.25 -1.79
C PHE A 176 9.63 -3.62 -1.10
N TYR A 177 8.64 -4.45 -1.45
CA TYR A 177 8.50 -5.78 -0.87
C TYR A 177 9.70 -6.68 -1.17
N LEU A 178 10.21 -6.67 -2.40
CA LEU A 178 11.38 -7.47 -2.78
C LEU A 178 12.63 -7.03 -2.02
N LEU A 179 12.89 -5.72 -1.91
CA LEU A 179 14.00 -5.20 -1.13
C LEU A 179 13.87 -5.52 0.36
N PHE A 180 12.69 -5.29 0.93
CA PHE A 180 12.46 -5.52 2.35
C PHE A 180 12.46 -7.01 2.71
N MET A 181 12.10 -7.89 1.78
CA MET A 181 12.19 -9.34 1.96
C MET A 181 13.63 -9.81 2.24
N VAL A 182 14.64 -9.16 1.66
CA VAL A 182 16.05 -9.45 1.96
C VAL A 182 16.34 -9.18 3.44
N VAL A 183 15.83 -8.07 4.00
CA VAL A 183 15.97 -7.76 5.42
C VAL A 183 15.22 -8.77 6.29
N VAL A 184 14.01 -9.14 5.90
CA VAL A 184 13.22 -10.18 6.58
C VAL A 184 13.95 -11.52 6.60
N ALA A 185 14.65 -11.89 5.51
CA ALA A 185 15.41 -13.13 5.42
C ALA A 185 16.56 -13.22 6.43
N THR A 186 17.13 -12.08 6.80
CA THR A 186 18.19 -12.02 7.83
C THR A 186 17.66 -11.95 9.26
N GLY A 187 16.34 -11.92 9.45
CA GLY A 187 15.66 -11.67 10.72
C GLY A 187 15.62 -10.19 11.08
N LEU A 188 14.43 -9.65 11.26
CA LEU A 188 14.23 -8.22 11.55
C LEU A 188 14.73 -7.87 12.95
N THR A 189 15.55 -6.83 13.04
CA THR A 189 15.93 -6.15 14.27
C THR A 189 15.89 -4.64 14.05
N TYR A 190 15.79 -3.86 15.12
CA TYR A 190 15.86 -2.40 15.08
C TYR A 190 17.04 -1.92 14.20
N ARG A 191 18.27 -2.40 14.53
CA ARG A 191 19.50 -2.02 13.84
C ARG A 191 19.46 -2.33 12.33
N LYS A 192 18.96 -3.50 11.94
CA LYS A 192 18.91 -3.89 10.52
C LYS A 192 17.91 -3.03 9.73
N VAL A 193 16.77 -2.66 10.33
CA VAL A 193 15.79 -1.77 9.66
C VAL A 193 16.37 -0.37 9.54
N VAL A 194 17.08 0.15 10.56
CA VAL A 194 17.77 1.44 10.49
C VAL A 194 18.83 1.43 9.38
N ILE A 195 19.69 0.39 9.35
CA ILE A 195 20.71 0.25 8.29
C ILE A 195 20.03 0.22 6.91
N PHE A 196 18.95 -0.53 6.78
CA PHE A 196 18.18 -0.58 5.53
C PHE A 196 17.65 0.80 5.12
N CYS A 197 17.08 1.59 6.05
CA CYS A 197 16.64 2.95 5.77
C CYS A 197 17.78 3.84 5.27
N CYS A 198 18.95 3.78 5.92
CA CYS A 198 20.11 4.57 5.53
C CYS A 198 20.69 4.16 4.17
N VAL A 199 20.88 2.85 3.94
CA VAL A 199 21.41 2.33 2.68
C VAL A 199 20.47 2.57 1.53
N TRP A 200 19.18 2.29 1.73
CA TRP A 200 18.16 2.53 0.69
C TRP A 200 17.97 4.02 0.40
N GLY A 201 17.98 4.87 1.43
CA GLY A 201 17.94 6.32 1.26
C GLY A 201 19.14 6.84 0.48
N ALA A 202 20.38 6.39 0.80
CA ALA A 202 21.57 6.74 0.04
C ALA A 202 21.47 6.27 -1.43
N ALA A 203 21.01 5.04 -1.67
CA ALA A 203 20.78 4.52 -3.01
C ALA A 203 19.75 5.36 -3.78
N ALA A 204 18.65 5.78 -3.13
CA ALA A 204 17.62 6.63 -3.73
C ALA A 204 18.12 8.04 -4.05
N MET A 205 19.09 8.58 -3.30
CA MET A 205 19.74 9.86 -3.62
C MET A 205 20.72 9.75 -4.79
N LEU A 206 21.45 8.65 -4.87
CA LEU A 206 22.46 8.45 -5.91
C LEU A 206 21.85 7.99 -7.25
N ALA A 207 20.74 7.28 -7.22
CA ALA A 207 20.12 6.71 -8.42
C ALA A 207 19.84 7.74 -9.53
N PRO A 208 19.25 8.92 -9.26
CA PRO A 208 18.95 9.90 -10.31
C PRO A 208 20.19 10.53 -10.98
N VAL A 209 21.35 10.49 -10.32
CA VAL A 209 22.62 11.04 -10.86
C VAL A 209 23.53 9.96 -11.44
N SER A 210 23.15 8.70 -11.27
CA SER A 210 23.87 7.56 -11.84
C SER A 210 23.25 7.18 -13.19
N GLU A 211 24.08 6.78 -14.15
CA GLU A 211 23.62 6.22 -15.42
C GLU A 211 23.20 4.73 -15.28
N PHE A 212 23.29 4.18 -14.07
CA PHE A 212 23.05 2.76 -13.81
C PHE A 212 21.56 2.47 -13.62
N HIS A 213 20.89 2.10 -14.70
CA HIS A 213 19.44 1.87 -14.73
C HIS A 213 18.95 0.86 -13.67
N LEU A 214 19.71 -0.20 -13.38
CA LEU A 214 19.34 -1.16 -12.35
C LEU A 214 19.32 -0.56 -10.94
N LEU A 215 20.18 0.43 -10.65
CA LEU A 215 20.15 1.15 -9.40
C LEU A 215 18.85 1.96 -9.27
N THR A 216 18.47 2.69 -10.32
CA THR A 216 17.22 3.46 -10.36
C THR A 216 16.00 2.54 -10.20
N LEU A 217 16.02 1.39 -10.88
CA LEU A 217 14.97 0.39 -10.76
C LEU A 217 14.86 -0.15 -9.33
N ALA A 218 15.97 -0.53 -8.71
CA ALA A 218 16.00 -1.09 -7.36
C ALA A 218 15.73 -0.02 -6.29
N ALA A 219 16.40 1.14 -6.38
CA ALA A 219 16.30 2.19 -5.37
C ALA A 219 14.91 2.84 -5.29
N ASN A 220 14.12 2.81 -6.39
CA ASN A 220 12.79 3.44 -6.43
C ASN A 220 12.81 4.89 -5.90
N PRO A 221 13.62 5.81 -6.44
CA PRO A 221 13.86 7.12 -5.86
C PRO A 221 12.59 7.95 -5.65
N GLU A 222 11.57 7.73 -6.47
CA GLU A 222 10.29 8.42 -6.38
C GLU A 222 9.46 8.03 -5.14
N GLY A 223 9.56 6.76 -4.70
CA GLY A 223 8.75 6.22 -3.59
C GLY A 223 9.52 5.96 -2.31
N ALA A 224 10.85 5.74 -2.40
CA ALA A 224 11.67 5.25 -1.28
C ALA A 224 11.51 6.05 0.01
N TRP A 225 11.52 7.38 -0.08
CA TRP A 225 11.48 8.25 1.09
C TRP A 225 10.17 8.18 1.86
N PHE A 226 9.05 7.95 1.18
CA PHE A 226 7.75 7.77 1.83
C PHE A 226 7.68 6.43 2.57
N PHE A 227 8.21 5.34 1.99
CA PHE A 227 8.32 4.06 2.68
C PHE A 227 9.29 4.14 3.87
N ILE A 228 10.44 4.82 3.74
CA ILE A 228 11.42 5.04 4.82
C ILE A 228 10.78 5.79 5.98
N ALA A 229 9.98 6.84 5.71
CA ALA A 229 9.22 7.53 6.75
C ALA A 229 8.32 6.55 7.53
N GLY A 230 7.60 5.68 6.82
CA GLY A 230 6.74 4.65 7.42
C GLY A 230 7.53 3.64 8.28
N LEU A 231 8.71 3.20 7.81
CA LEU A 231 9.59 2.29 8.57
C LEU A 231 10.08 2.95 9.87
N ALA A 232 10.54 4.21 9.80
CA ALA A 232 10.99 4.96 10.98
C ALA A 232 9.87 5.14 12.00
N LEU A 233 8.67 5.52 11.55
CA LEU A 233 7.48 5.65 12.38
C LEU A 233 7.09 4.33 13.06
N TYR A 234 7.20 3.19 12.38
CA TYR A 234 6.96 1.90 13.03
C TYR A 234 8.02 1.57 14.09
N LEU A 235 9.29 1.88 13.83
CA LEU A 235 10.34 1.69 14.83
C LEU A 235 10.08 2.57 16.08
N MET A 236 9.65 3.83 15.91
CA MET A 236 9.21 4.69 17.02
C MET A 236 8.05 4.07 17.80
N HIS A 237 7.05 3.54 17.08
CA HIS A 237 5.88 2.88 17.71
C HIS A 237 6.26 1.66 18.53
N ARG A 238 7.25 0.88 18.08
CA ARG A 238 7.62 -0.39 18.72
C ARG A 238 8.67 -0.25 19.82
N PHE A 239 9.64 0.61 19.62
CA PHE A 239 10.83 0.72 20.47
C PHE A 239 10.93 2.04 21.24
N GLY A 240 10.00 2.95 20.99
CA GLY A 240 10.07 4.32 21.49
C GLY A 240 10.82 5.25 20.53
N GLN A 241 10.74 6.53 20.82
CA GLN A 241 11.38 7.57 20.02
C GLN A 241 12.84 7.77 20.46
N ASP A 242 13.72 7.99 19.50
CA ASP A 242 15.09 8.40 19.70
C ASP A 242 15.53 9.41 18.65
N LEU A 243 16.66 10.08 18.87
CA LEU A 243 17.17 11.13 18.00
C LEU A 243 17.49 10.62 16.59
N LEU A 244 17.95 9.38 16.46
CA LEU A 244 18.29 8.78 15.16
C LEU A 244 17.03 8.57 14.31
N LEU A 245 15.95 8.07 14.91
CA LEU A 245 14.67 7.90 14.21
C LEU A 245 14.06 9.24 13.80
N TRP A 246 14.17 10.28 14.64
CA TRP A 246 13.76 11.63 14.27
C TRP A 246 14.61 12.19 13.13
N GLY A 247 15.92 11.92 13.13
CA GLY A 247 16.81 12.27 12.01
C GLY A 247 16.43 11.60 10.69
N ILE A 248 16.15 10.28 10.73
CA ILE A 248 15.67 9.53 9.55
C ILE A 248 14.32 10.08 9.06
N LEU A 249 13.38 10.33 9.97
CA LEU A 249 12.07 10.87 9.63
C LEU A 249 12.17 12.29 9.04
N GLY A 250 13.00 13.15 9.63
CA GLY A 250 13.26 14.50 9.13
C GLY A 250 13.88 14.48 7.72
N MET A 251 14.87 13.61 7.49
CA MET A 251 15.46 13.43 6.16
C MET A 251 14.42 12.89 5.16
N ALA A 252 13.62 11.91 5.56
CA ALA A 252 12.57 11.36 4.72
C ALA A 252 11.50 12.42 4.39
N TRP A 253 11.17 13.29 5.33
CA TRP A 253 10.28 14.42 5.08
C TRP A 253 10.88 15.42 4.09
N LEU A 254 12.14 15.83 4.27
CA LEU A 254 12.83 16.76 3.37
C LEU A 254 12.92 16.22 1.95
N MET A 255 13.34 14.96 1.81
CA MET A 255 13.44 14.30 0.50
C MET A 255 12.07 14.03 -0.11
N GLY A 256 11.06 13.73 0.71
CA GLY A 256 9.68 13.63 0.29
C GLY A 256 9.17 14.94 -0.31
N GLN A 257 9.43 16.08 0.34
CA GLN A 257 9.09 17.42 -0.18
C GLN A 257 9.75 17.68 -1.55
N ARG A 258 11.04 17.32 -1.67
CA ARG A 258 11.74 17.42 -2.97
C ARG A 258 11.07 16.56 -4.04
N GLN A 259 10.67 15.32 -3.71
CA GLN A 259 9.97 14.45 -4.67
C GLN A 259 8.60 15.01 -5.08
N LEU A 260 7.86 15.61 -4.15
CA LEU A 260 6.60 16.29 -4.46
C LEU A 260 6.83 17.46 -5.44
N GLY A 261 7.86 18.28 -5.22
CA GLY A 261 8.23 19.37 -6.14
C GLY A 261 8.57 18.86 -7.53
N LEU A 262 9.47 17.86 -7.63
CA LEU A 262 9.85 17.25 -8.93
C LEU A 262 8.64 16.64 -9.66
N ARG A 263 7.69 16.06 -8.92
CA ARG A 263 6.48 15.50 -9.52
C ARG A 263 5.53 16.56 -10.05
N ILE A 264 5.41 17.72 -9.38
CA ILE A 264 4.62 18.85 -9.85
C ILE A 264 5.26 19.44 -11.12
N ASP A 265 6.60 19.58 -11.14
CA ASP A 265 7.32 20.15 -12.28
C ASP A 265 7.32 19.24 -13.52
N ASN A 266 7.44 17.91 -13.30
CA ASN A 266 7.54 16.91 -14.38
C ASN A 266 6.18 16.34 -14.81
N THR A 267 5.14 16.54 -14.01
CA THR A 267 3.79 16.08 -14.31
C THR A 267 2.87 17.28 -14.42
N GLU A 268 1.81 17.08 -15.12
CA GLU A 268 0.81 18.11 -15.40
C GLU A 268 -0.12 18.36 -14.21
N HIS A 269 0.38 18.19 -12.96
CA HIS A 269 -0.39 18.51 -11.77
C HIS A 269 -0.59 20.02 -11.62
N VAL A 270 -1.83 20.42 -11.54
CA VAL A 270 -2.25 21.83 -11.41
C VAL A 270 -2.04 22.34 -9.96
N SER A 271 -1.66 21.44 -9.04
CA SER A 271 -1.47 21.76 -7.63
C SER A 271 -0.20 22.57 -7.37
N GLY A 272 -0.30 23.56 -6.49
CA GLY A 272 0.86 24.35 -6.06
C GLY A 272 1.75 23.59 -5.08
N TRP A 273 3.07 23.77 -5.17
CA TRP A 273 4.04 23.12 -4.28
C TRP A 273 3.77 23.37 -2.78
N ARG A 274 3.47 24.63 -2.40
CA ARG A 274 3.19 24.99 -0.99
C ARG A 274 2.01 24.22 -0.40
N GLY A 275 0.92 24.09 -1.14
CA GLY A 275 -0.25 23.33 -0.70
C GLY A 275 0.06 21.86 -0.55
N SER A 276 0.80 21.28 -1.50
CA SER A 276 1.24 19.89 -1.47
C SER A 276 2.12 19.60 -0.25
N MET A 277 3.07 20.50 0.05
CA MET A 277 3.93 20.44 1.21
C MET A 277 3.13 20.43 2.53
N VAL A 278 2.17 21.32 2.67
CA VAL A 278 1.32 21.40 3.87
C VAL A 278 0.51 20.13 4.05
N ILE A 279 -0.17 19.67 3.01
CA ILE A 279 -1.01 18.48 3.07
C ILE A 279 -0.19 17.25 3.46
N TYR A 280 0.95 17.00 2.79
CA TYR A 280 1.82 15.88 3.13
C TYR A 280 2.33 15.99 4.58
N THR A 281 2.74 17.19 5.02
CA THR A 281 3.22 17.40 6.39
C THR A 281 2.12 17.12 7.42
N VAL A 282 0.89 17.57 7.20
CA VAL A 282 -0.26 17.29 8.10
C VAL A 282 -0.50 15.78 8.21
N PHE A 283 -0.49 15.07 7.09
CA PHE A 283 -0.65 13.61 7.12
C PHE A 283 0.52 12.90 7.81
N LEU A 284 1.75 13.36 7.60
CA LEU A 284 2.92 12.80 8.29
C LEU A 284 2.84 13.03 9.80
N LEU A 285 2.40 14.23 10.24
CA LEU A 285 2.16 14.52 11.65
C LEU A 285 1.04 13.65 12.24
N ALA A 286 -0.02 13.37 11.48
CA ALA A 286 -1.05 12.42 11.90
C ALA A 286 -0.47 11.00 12.08
N MET A 287 0.42 10.56 11.19
CA MET A 287 1.13 9.28 11.32
C MET A 287 2.10 9.27 12.51
N VAL A 288 2.77 10.41 12.82
CA VAL A 288 3.57 10.58 14.03
C VAL A 288 2.69 10.43 15.28
N ALA A 289 1.53 11.09 15.31
CA ALA A 289 0.59 10.97 16.43
C ALA A 289 0.14 9.51 16.67
N ILE A 290 -0.09 8.76 15.58
CA ILE A 290 -0.39 7.32 15.66
C ILE A 290 0.83 6.55 16.21
N ALA A 291 2.02 6.81 15.70
CA ALA A 291 3.24 6.12 16.12
C ALA A 291 3.53 6.35 17.61
N LEU A 292 3.24 7.54 18.12
CA LEU A 292 3.41 7.92 19.54
C LEU A 292 2.23 7.50 20.44
N GLY A 293 1.22 6.79 19.91
CA GLY A 293 0.11 6.26 20.69
C GLY A 293 -1.01 7.28 20.99
N ALA A 294 -0.98 8.50 20.46
CA ALA A 294 -2.00 9.52 20.71
C ALA A 294 -3.41 9.10 20.25
N THR A 295 -3.49 8.10 19.35
CA THR A 295 -4.76 7.61 18.78
C THR A 295 -5.22 6.27 19.36
N ASP A 296 -4.60 5.72 20.41
CA ASP A 296 -4.89 4.39 20.96
C ASP A 296 -6.33 4.28 21.51
N ARG A 297 -6.94 5.43 21.84
CA ARG A 297 -8.34 5.52 22.27
C ARG A 297 -9.33 5.39 21.12
N VAL A 298 -8.90 5.56 19.86
CA VAL A 298 -9.76 5.40 18.67
C VAL A 298 -9.99 3.91 18.43
N ARG A 299 -11.19 3.41 18.75
CA ARG A 299 -11.56 1.99 18.63
C ARG A 299 -12.83 1.79 17.79
N TRP A 300 -13.06 2.64 16.82
CA TRP A 300 -14.25 2.62 15.98
C TRP A 300 -14.22 1.44 15.00
N LYS A 301 -15.04 0.43 15.26
CA LYS A 301 -15.06 -0.82 14.48
C LYS A 301 -15.37 -0.61 12.99
N TRP A 302 -16.13 0.40 12.62
CA TRP A 302 -16.44 0.72 11.22
C TRP A 302 -15.19 1.08 10.40
N LEU A 303 -14.16 1.65 11.03
CA LEU A 303 -12.88 1.95 10.37
C LEU A 303 -12.22 0.68 9.79
N VAL A 304 -12.46 -0.47 10.42
CA VAL A 304 -11.98 -1.76 9.91
C VAL A 304 -12.57 -2.08 8.54
N THR A 305 -13.87 -1.88 8.41
CA THR A 305 -14.55 -2.05 7.13
C THR A 305 -14.06 -1.02 6.14
N ALA A 306 -14.02 0.24 6.52
CA ALA A 306 -13.52 1.34 5.70
C ALA A 306 -12.10 1.05 5.15
N GLY A 307 -11.16 0.66 6.01
CA GLY A 307 -9.80 0.30 5.60
C GLY A 307 -9.75 -0.91 4.66
N SER A 308 -10.70 -1.86 4.78
CA SER A 308 -10.76 -3.01 3.88
C SER A 308 -11.25 -2.66 2.47
N LEU A 309 -12.02 -1.57 2.32
CA LEU A 309 -12.53 -1.11 1.03
C LEU A 309 -11.49 -0.35 0.21
N THR A 310 -10.46 0.20 0.84
CA THR A 310 -9.53 1.12 0.18
C THR A 310 -8.75 0.48 -0.96
N TYR A 311 -8.35 -0.79 -0.82
CA TYR A 311 -7.60 -1.48 -1.86
C TYR A 311 -8.48 -1.87 -3.07
N PRO A 312 -9.64 -2.53 -2.92
CA PRO A 312 -10.55 -2.73 -4.05
C PRO A 312 -10.96 -1.42 -4.74
N LEU A 313 -11.30 -0.37 -3.96
CA LEU A 313 -11.63 0.95 -4.51
C LEU A 313 -10.50 1.49 -5.39
N TYR A 314 -9.27 1.43 -4.87
CA TYR A 314 -8.09 1.90 -5.60
C TYR A 314 -7.91 1.19 -6.95
N LEU A 315 -8.20 -0.11 -7.01
CA LEU A 315 -7.99 -0.93 -8.21
C LEU A 315 -9.02 -0.72 -9.32
N ILE A 316 -10.23 -0.23 -9.00
CA ILE A 316 -11.34 -0.22 -9.96
C ILE A 316 -11.89 1.18 -10.26
N HIS A 317 -11.48 2.22 -9.50
CA HIS A 317 -12.14 3.53 -9.58
C HIS A 317 -11.78 4.32 -10.83
N TYR A 318 -10.53 4.25 -11.33
CA TYR A 318 -10.02 5.26 -12.25
C TYR A 318 -10.59 5.09 -13.66
N VAL A 319 -10.20 4.06 -14.38
CA VAL A 319 -10.68 3.86 -15.78
C VAL A 319 -12.18 3.69 -15.83
N ALA A 320 -12.75 2.84 -14.97
CA ALA A 320 -14.18 2.59 -14.97
C ALA A 320 -15.00 3.81 -14.50
N GLY A 321 -14.52 4.52 -13.48
CA GLY A 321 -15.21 5.71 -12.97
C GLY A 321 -15.18 6.87 -13.95
N THR A 322 -14.04 7.14 -14.58
CA THR A 322 -13.94 8.20 -15.61
C THR A 322 -14.74 7.85 -16.87
N THR A 323 -14.79 6.57 -17.26
CA THR A 323 -15.65 6.13 -18.37
C THR A 323 -17.14 6.38 -18.05
N LEU A 324 -17.58 6.01 -16.83
CA LEU A 324 -18.95 6.23 -16.39
C LEU A 324 -19.30 7.72 -16.32
N ILE A 325 -18.41 8.55 -15.81
CA ILE A 325 -18.57 10.01 -15.78
C ILE A 325 -18.71 10.54 -17.22
N GLY A 326 -17.83 10.13 -18.13
CA GLY A 326 -17.89 10.56 -19.53
C GLY A 326 -19.20 10.23 -20.23
N GLN A 327 -19.83 9.10 -19.89
CA GLN A 327 -21.11 8.69 -20.44
C GLN A 327 -22.32 9.43 -19.82
N LEU A 328 -22.22 9.82 -18.55
CA LEU A 328 -23.33 10.39 -17.78
C LEU A 328 -23.22 11.91 -17.55
N ARG A 329 -22.12 12.55 -17.97
CA ARG A 329 -21.80 13.95 -17.67
C ARG A 329 -22.88 14.96 -18.03
N ASP A 330 -23.69 14.67 -19.06
CA ASP A 330 -24.75 15.55 -19.58
C ASP A 330 -26.15 15.19 -19.04
N THR A 331 -26.23 14.20 -18.13
CA THR A 331 -27.50 13.69 -17.61
C THR A 331 -27.93 14.30 -16.27
N MET A 332 -26.95 14.83 -15.48
CA MET A 332 -27.21 15.35 -14.14
C MET A 332 -26.17 16.37 -13.70
N ASP A 333 -26.39 16.97 -12.54
CA ASP A 333 -25.39 17.88 -11.92
C ASP A 333 -24.04 17.18 -11.72
N PRO A 334 -22.92 17.79 -12.13
CA PRO A 334 -21.59 17.18 -12.05
C PRO A 334 -21.16 16.79 -10.64
N ARG A 335 -21.53 17.54 -9.61
CA ARG A 335 -21.17 17.22 -8.21
C ARG A 335 -21.94 16.01 -7.71
N LEU A 336 -23.23 15.94 -8.08
CA LEU A 336 -24.06 14.78 -7.77
C LEU A 336 -23.54 13.53 -8.49
N LEU A 337 -23.15 13.66 -9.77
CA LEU A 337 -22.58 12.56 -10.55
C LEU A 337 -21.32 12.01 -9.89
N VAL A 338 -20.36 12.87 -9.51
CA VAL A 338 -19.12 12.45 -8.82
C VAL A 338 -19.45 11.76 -7.50
N ALA A 339 -20.37 12.30 -6.71
CA ALA A 339 -20.78 11.70 -5.43
C ALA A 339 -21.41 10.31 -5.62
N LEU A 340 -22.30 10.16 -6.62
CA LEU A 340 -22.93 8.88 -6.94
C LEU A 340 -21.93 7.85 -7.47
N VAL A 341 -20.98 8.26 -8.31
CA VAL A 341 -19.92 7.39 -8.82
C VAL A 341 -19.03 6.92 -7.67
N ILE A 342 -18.56 7.81 -6.78
CA ILE A 342 -17.77 7.43 -5.61
C ILE A 342 -18.57 6.48 -4.71
N GLY A 343 -19.81 6.80 -4.40
CA GLY A 343 -20.71 5.95 -3.60
C GLY A 343 -20.90 4.56 -4.22
N GLY A 344 -21.15 4.49 -5.51
CA GLY A 344 -21.27 3.25 -6.26
C GLY A 344 -20.00 2.39 -6.21
N PHE A 345 -18.81 3.01 -6.39
CA PHE A 345 -17.55 2.29 -6.29
C PHE A 345 -17.22 1.87 -4.86
N LEU A 346 -17.65 2.58 -3.83
CA LEU A 346 -17.52 2.12 -2.43
C LEU A 346 -18.39 0.88 -2.19
N VAL A 347 -19.62 0.86 -2.68
CA VAL A 347 -20.51 -0.32 -2.60
C VAL A 347 -19.93 -1.50 -3.39
N LEU A 348 -19.46 -1.26 -4.62
CA LEU A 348 -18.79 -2.29 -5.43
C LEU A 348 -17.53 -2.82 -4.73
N SER A 349 -16.72 -1.95 -4.11
CA SER A 349 -15.54 -2.33 -3.34
C SER A 349 -15.88 -3.21 -2.15
N TRP A 350 -16.99 -2.93 -1.46
CA TRP A 350 -17.48 -3.78 -0.40
C TRP A 350 -17.86 -5.17 -0.92
N PHE A 351 -18.55 -5.23 -2.06
CA PHE A 351 -18.89 -6.49 -2.70
C PHE A 351 -17.65 -7.29 -3.11
N VAL A 352 -16.71 -6.64 -3.79
CA VAL A 352 -15.42 -7.26 -4.20
C VAL A 352 -14.67 -7.81 -2.99
N HIS A 353 -14.57 -7.02 -1.90
CA HIS A 353 -13.93 -7.47 -0.68
C HIS A 353 -14.61 -8.72 -0.08
N ARG A 354 -15.95 -8.75 -0.07
CA ARG A 354 -16.73 -9.82 0.54
C ARG A 354 -16.75 -11.10 -0.28
N VAL A 355 -16.95 -10.97 -1.60
CA VAL A 355 -17.28 -12.08 -2.50
C VAL A 355 -16.05 -12.56 -3.29
N VAL A 356 -15.08 -11.69 -3.55
CA VAL A 356 -13.89 -12.05 -4.33
C VAL A 356 -12.66 -12.16 -3.45
N GLU A 357 -12.25 -11.06 -2.79
CA GLU A 357 -10.98 -11.01 -2.06
C GLU A 357 -10.91 -12.09 -0.98
N ARG A 358 -11.91 -12.18 -0.10
CA ARG A 358 -11.91 -13.15 1.01
C ARG A 358 -11.94 -14.62 0.58
N PRO A 359 -12.81 -15.06 -0.35
CA PRO A 359 -12.82 -16.46 -0.80
C PRO A 359 -11.55 -16.85 -1.56
N VAL A 360 -11.14 -16.02 -2.54
CA VAL A 360 -9.94 -16.31 -3.37
C VAL A 360 -8.68 -16.32 -2.49
N ALA A 361 -8.53 -15.39 -1.55
CA ALA A 361 -7.42 -15.38 -0.60
C ALA A 361 -7.32 -16.68 0.21
N ARG A 362 -8.44 -17.27 0.62
CA ARG A 362 -8.46 -18.55 1.35
C ARG A 362 -8.00 -19.72 0.48
N VAL A 363 -8.46 -19.78 -0.76
CA VAL A 363 -8.06 -20.82 -1.72
C VAL A 363 -6.58 -20.70 -2.05
N LEU A 364 -6.14 -19.49 -2.39
CA LEU A 364 -4.75 -19.19 -2.72
C LEU A 364 -3.80 -19.51 -1.56
N LYS A 365 -4.18 -19.18 -0.34
CA LYS A 365 -3.41 -19.52 0.86
C LYS A 365 -3.25 -21.03 1.01
N ARG A 366 -4.32 -21.81 0.88
CA ARG A 366 -4.26 -23.28 0.97
C ARG A 366 -3.35 -23.86 -0.12
N GLY A 367 -3.47 -23.40 -1.37
CA GLY A 367 -2.63 -23.83 -2.48
C GLY A 367 -1.15 -23.56 -2.22
N LEU A 368 -0.79 -22.34 -1.81
CA LEU A 368 0.58 -21.97 -1.48
C LEU A 368 1.13 -22.78 -0.31
N ASP A 369 0.38 -22.97 0.76
CA ASP A 369 0.81 -23.76 1.92
C ASP A 369 1.07 -25.23 1.55
N THR A 370 0.24 -25.83 0.69
CA THR A 370 0.42 -27.19 0.17
C THR A 370 1.66 -27.30 -0.73
N SER A 371 1.86 -26.33 -1.64
CA SER A 371 3.03 -26.32 -2.54
C SER A 371 4.34 -26.21 -1.76
N PHE A 372 4.39 -25.34 -0.79
CA PHE A 372 5.57 -25.22 0.08
C PHE A 372 5.79 -26.42 1.01
N ALA A 373 4.74 -27.12 1.42
CA ALA A 373 4.89 -28.36 2.18
C ALA A 373 5.55 -29.45 1.32
N ARG A 374 5.11 -29.61 0.05
CA ARG A 374 5.70 -30.58 -0.89
C ARG A 374 7.18 -30.29 -1.17
N LEU A 375 7.58 -29.01 -1.33
CA LEU A 375 8.97 -28.62 -1.54
C LEU A 375 9.89 -28.90 -0.33
N ARG A 376 9.33 -29.10 0.87
CA ARG A 376 10.11 -29.47 2.07
C ARG A 376 10.25 -30.97 2.24
N SER A 377 9.37 -31.75 1.62
CA SER A 377 9.37 -33.22 1.68
C SER A 377 10.11 -33.85 0.50
N ALA A 378 10.46 -33.09 -0.53
CA ALA A 378 11.32 -33.45 -1.63
C ALA A 378 12.77 -33.09 -1.37
#